data_9cc6d7f8a1a125932f76b961991a149a
#
_entry.id   9cc6d7f8a1a125932f76b961991a149a
#
_cell.length_a   1.000
_cell.length_b   1.000
_cell.length_c   1.000
_cell.angle_alpha   90.00
_cell.angle_beta   90.00
_cell.angle_gamma   90.00
#
_symmetry.space_group_name_H-M   'P 1'
#
loop_
_entity.id
_entity.type
_entity.pdbx_description
1 polymer ?
#
loop_
_entity_poly.entity_id
_entity_poly.type
_entity_poly.pdbx_seq_one_letter_code
_entity_poly.pdbx_strand_id
1 'polypeptide(L)'
;MIWHIIARLVVVIVLFGCASDPQPKHVFQDATRVGIFNSLEPYLTHRHITIERVNSFERQIDVDWDIPAYVNAQLTDALKKDSRFVVVPIQSPKFQSRLHQLSAQIGAAANNRKTPHDLIDFIENQAKTQNLDVVIIAQSFRGNSRWKISDDPVVLKGYGLFTRKTVLGAVGIKNNWAHPYAHIRVVVFRTQPVVRIGAGSPKMSRAGMDNFNWPADIRNIPERELNKIRPKIKVYADQAIKNALTGAQMVSAK
;
A
#
# COMPACT_ATOMS: atom_id res chain seq x y z
N MET A 1 -52.80 -14.56 -18.26
CA MET A 1 -51.81 -15.63 -18.32
C MET A 1 -50.46 -15.17 -18.87
N ILE A 2 -50.41 -14.29 -19.88
CA ILE A 2 -49.18 -13.78 -20.48
C ILE A 2 -48.35 -12.92 -19.51
N TRP A 3 -48.97 -12.12 -18.64
CA TRP A 3 -48.26 -11.24 -17.68
C TRP A 3 -47.45 -12.00 -16.61
N HIS A 4 -47.87 -13.19 -16.20
CA HIS A 4 -47.10 -14.01 -15.26
C HIS A 4 -45.86 -14.66 -15.84
N ILE A 5 -45.86 -14.89 -17.16
CA ILE A 5 -44.69 -15.44 -17.88
C ILE A 5 -43.60 -14.36 -18.01
N ILE A 6 -43.97 -13.09 -18.34
CA ILE A 6 -43.03 -11.99 -18.47
C ILE A 6 -42.37 -11.67 -17.11
N ALA A 7 -43.15 -11.66 -16.02
CA ALA A 7 -42.59 -11.40 -14.66
C ALA A 7 -41.57 -12.47 -14.22
N ARG A 8 -41.80 -13.74 -14.58
CA ARG A 8 -40.86 -14.84 -14.29
C ARG A 8 -39.60 -14.77 -15.14
N LEU A 9 -39.69 -14.30 -16.38
CA LEU A 9 -38.53 -14.16 -17.28
C LEU A 9 -37.60 -13.02 -16.82
N VAL A 10 -38.16 -11.88 -16.34
CA VAL A 10 -37.40 -10.77 -15.81
C VAL A 10 -36.63 -11.12 -14.54
N VAL A 11 -37.23 -11.93 -13.64
CA VAL A 11 -36.58 -12.38 -12.41
C VAL A 11 -35.39 -13.31 -12.72
N VAL A 12 -35.49 -14.15 -13.75
CA VAL A 12 -34.37 -15.03 -14.14
C VAL A 12 -33.21 -14.24 -14.74
N ILE A 13 -33.48 -13.18 -15.52
CA ILE A 13 -32.41 -12.32 -16.12
C ILE A 13 -31.67 -11.55 -15.03
N VAL A 14 -32.35 -11.09 -13.96
CA VAL A 14 -31.69 -10.35 -12.87
C VAL A 14 -30.81 -11.23 -11.99
N LEU A 15 -31.10 -12.54 -11.90
CA LEU A 15 -30.30 -13.47 -11.10
C LEU A 15 -29.00 -13.93 -11.82
N PHE A 16 -28.90 -13.81 -13.13
CA PHE A 16 -27.67 -14.13 -13.89
C PHE A 16 -26.70 -12.95 -14.05
N GLY A 17 -27.08 -11.73 -13.60
CA GLY A 17 -26.32 -10.50 -13.86
C GLY A 17 -25.11 -10.22 -12.95
N CYS A 18 -24.82 -11.06 -11.95
CA CYS A 18 -23.72 -10.82 -10.99
C CYS A 18 -22.76 -12.00 -10.81
N ALA A 19 -22.63 -12.88 -11.79
CA ALA A 19 -21.51 -13.79 -11.80
C ALA A 19 -20.28 -13.00 -12.24
N SER A 20 -19.50 -12.46 -11.28
CA SER A 20 -18.15 -12.00 -11.58
C SER A 20 -17.40 -13.16 -12.22
N ASP A 21 -16.95 -12.99 -13.47
CA ASP A 21 -16.11 -13.97 -14.14
C ASP A 21 -15.00 -14.43 -13.18
N PRO A 22 -14.88 -15.74 -12.93
CA PRO A 22 -13.81 -16.24 -12.09
C PRO A 22 -12.49 -15.80 -12.71
N GLN A 23 -11.69 -15.03 -11.95
CA GLN A 23 -10.36 -14.59 -12.39
C GLN A 23 -9.59 -15.85 -12.83
N PRO A 24 -8.99 -15.85 -14.03
CA PRO A 24 -8.19 -16.97 -14.48
C PRO A 24 -7.12 -17.28 -13.43
N LYS A 25 -7.05 -18.54 -13.00
CA LYS A 25 -6.03 -18.95 -12.04
C LYS A 25 -4.66 -18.76 -12.68
N HIS A 26 -3.81 -18.01 -12.00
CA HIS A 26 -2.40 -17.90 -12.40
C HIS A 26 -1.71 -19.22 -12.04
N VAL A 27 -1.33 -19.98 -13.05
CA VAL A 27 -0.56 -21.22 -12.85
C VAL A 27 0.92 -20.82 -12.81
N PHE A 28 1.55 -20.98 -11.64
CA PHE A 28 2.99 -20.82 -11.49
C PHE A 28 3.65 -22.18 -11.69
N GLN A 29 4.72 -22.21 -12.47
CA GLN A 29 5.55 -23.38 -12.68
C GLN A 29 6.55 -23.54 -11.55
N ASP A 30 7.13 -24.73 -11.42
CA ASP A 30 8.25 -24.94 -10.51
C ASP A 30 9.44 -24.06 -10.91
N ALA A 31 10.18 -23.59 -9.92
CA ALA A 31 11.28 -22.66 -10.07
C ALA A 31 10.91 -21.28 -10.69
N THR A 32 9.64 -20.83 -10.54
CA THR A 32 9.23 -19.46 -10.92
C THR A 32 10.14 -18.42 -10.22
N ARG A 33 10.87 -17.64 -11.01
CA ARG A 33 11.84 -16.66 -10.53
C ARG A 33 11.17 -15.32 -10.23
N VAL A 34 11.26 -14.88 -8.97
CA VAL A 34 10.57 -13.68 -8.48
C VAL A 34 11.60 -12.61 -8.09
N GLY A 35 11.55 -11.46 -8.75
CA GLY A 35 12.34 -10.28 -8.38
C GLY A 35 11.54 -9.33 -7.48
N ILE A 36 12.12 -8.88 -6.37
CA ILE A 36 11.53 -7.91 -5.45
C ILE A 36 12.23 -6.58 -5.61
N PHE A 37 11.49 -5.55 -6.03
CA PHE A 37 11.93 -4.17 -6.16
C PHE A 37 11.27 -3.33 -5.07
N ASN A 38 12.06 -2.69 -4.21
CA ASN A 38 11.57 -1.91 -3.10
C ASN A 38 12.05 -0.46 -3.21
N SER A 39 11.10 0.47 -3.27
CA SER A 39 11.34 1.92 -3.29
C SER A 39 10.67 2.65 -2.13
N LEU A 40 10.47 1.94 -1.02
CA LEU A 40 10.02 2.58 0.22
C LEU A 40 11.12 3.50 0.75
N GLU A 41 10.71 4.66 1.22
CA GLU A 41 11.62 5.60 1.89
C GLU A 41 12.07 5.04 3.26
N PRO A 42 13.33 5.31 3.70
CA PRO A 42 13.83 4.82 5.00
C PRO A 42 13.36 5.67 6.19
N TYR A 43 12.72 6.81 5.94
CA TYR A 43 12.28 7.75 6.95
C TYR A 43 10.78 7.70 7.19
N LEU A 44 10.37 8.15 8.35
CA LEU A 44 8.99 8.35 8.74
C LEU A 44 8.56 9.79 8.39
N THR A 45 7.35 9.96 7.88
CA THR A 45 6.77 11.29 7.65
C THR A 45 5.85 11.69 8.80
N HIS A 46 6.11 12.82 9.42
CA HIS A 46 5.21 13.46 10.38
C HIS A 46 4.45 14.60 9.71
N ARG A 47 3.15 14.45 9.61
CA ARG A 47 2.22 15.48 9.14
C ARG A 47 1.42 16.03 10.30
N HIS A 48 1.59 17.32 10.61
CA HIS A 48 0.80 18.02 11.63
C HIS A 48 -0.13 19.05 11.00
N ILE A 49 -1.38 19.08 11.45
CA ILE A 49 -2.37 20.03 10.99
C ILE A 49 -3.08 20.69 12.15
N THR A 50 -3.19 22.02 12.06
CA THR A 50 -4.01 22.85 12.94
C THR A 50 -5.22 23.40 12.19
N ILE A 51 -6.28 23.79 12.90
CA ILE A 51 -7.49 24.37 12.29
C ILE A 51 -7.13 25.63 11.50
N GLU A 52 -6.30 26.47 12.06
CA GLU A 52 -5.90 27.76 11.47
C GLU A 52 -4.84 27.61 10.37
N ARG A 53 -4.35 26.39 10.12
CA ARG A 53 -3.27 26.04 9.18
C ARG A 53 -1.92 26.74 9.42
N VAL A 54 -1.85 27.77 10.25
CA VAL A 54 -0.66 28.62 10.48
C VAL A 54 0.53 27.83 10.99
N ASN A 55 0.31 26.85 11.86
CA ASN A 55 1.35 25.99 12.44
C ASN A 55 1.33 24.56 11.86
N SER A 56 0.72 24.38 10.68
CA SER A 56 0.73 23.09 10.00
C SER A 56 2.07 22.85 9.34
N PHE A 57 2.58 21.63 9.41
CA PHE A 57 3.85 21.25 8.78
C PHE A 57 3.85 19.80 8.32
N GLU A 58 4.80 19.49 7.46
CA GLU A 58 5.19 18.13 7.10
C GLU A 58 6.71 18.04 7.21
N ARG A 59 7.21 16.99 7.85
CA ARG A 59 8.63 16.76 7.96
C ARG A 59 8.96 15.27 7.91
N GLN A 60 10.17 14.98 7.50
CA GLN A 60 10.77 13.65 7.57
C GLN A 60 11.45 13.49 8.92
N ILE A 61 11.38 12.31 9.49
CA ILE A 61 12.05 11.92 10.73
C ILE A 61 12.84 10.66 10.43
N ASP A 62 14.13 10.70 10.63
CA ASP A 62 14.99 9.54 10.55
C ASP A 62 14.68 8.60 11.73
N VAL A 63 14.48 7.33 11.42
CA VAL A 63 14.17 6.28 12.38
C VAL A 63 14.98 5.03 12.06
N ASP A 64 15.37 4.29 13.08
CA ASP A 64 16.15 3.05 12.96
C ASP A 64 15.30 1.79 12.63
N TRP A 65 14.06 1.98 12.17
CA TRP A 65 13.11 0.88 12.03
C TRP A 65 13.33 -0.01 10.80
N ASP A 66 14.05 0.49 9.81
CA ASP A 66 14.32 -0.15 8.53
C ASP A 66 13.08 -0.86 7.92
N ILE A 67 12.01 -0.11 7.75
CA ILE A 67 10.77 -0.62 7.12
C ILE A 67 11.02 -1.20 5.72
N PRO A 68 11.88 -0.61 4.88
CA PRO A 68 12.24 -1.22 3.60
C PRO A 68 12.80 -2.63 3.74
N ALA A 69 13.78 -2.87 4.63
CA ALA A 69 14.32 -4.20 4.87
C ALA A 69 13.27 -5.15 5.47
N TYR A 70 12.45 -4.65 6.39
CA TYR A 70 11.34 -5.43 6.93
C TYR A 70 10.39 -5.94 5.84
N VAL A 71 9.98 -5.07 4.91
CA VAL A 71 9.08 -5.45 3.79
C VAL A 71 9.75 -6.46 2.88
N ASN A 72 11.04 -6.29 2.56
CA ASN A 72 11.79 -7.27 1.77
C ASN A 72 11.85 -8.64 2.44
N ALA A 73 12.12 -8.67 3.74
CA ALA A 73 12.16 -9.92 4.52
C ALA A 73 10.78 -10.61 4.51
N GLN A 74 9.70 -9.88 4.80
CA GLN A 74 8.35 -10.44 4.82
C GLN A 74 7.91 -10.99 3.45
N LEU A 75 8.22 -10.29 2.36
CA LEU A 75 7.95 -10.77 0.99
C LEU A 75 8.75 -12.05 0.70
N THR A 76 10.04 -12.04 1.03
CA THR A 76 10.92 -13.19 0.82
C THR A 76 10.46 -14.42 1.62
N ASP A 77 10.13 -14.23 2.89
CA ASP A 77 9.69 -15.32 3.77
C ASP A 77 8.34 -15.88 3.35
N ALA A 78 7.42 -15.00 2.89
CA ALA A 78 6.12 -15.45 2.37
C ALA A 78 6.28 -16.32 1.12
N LEU A 79 7.18 -15.95 0.21
CA LEU A 79 7.43 -16.68 -1.03
C LEU A 79 8.19 -17.99 -0.80
N LYS A 80 9.21 -18.01 0.09
CA LYS A 80 9.99 -19.21 0.42
C LYS A 80 9.18 -20.33 1.07
N LYS A 81 7.98 -20.03 1.58
CA LYS A 81 7.07 -21.08 2.10
C LYS A 81 6.51 -22.00 1.02
N ASP A 82 6.59 -21.57 -0.24
CA ASP A 82 6.17 -22.34 -1.39
C ASP A 82 7.39 -22.63 -2.28
N SER A 83 7.75 -23.90 -2.41
CA SER A 83 8.93 -24.34 -3.18
C SER A 83 8.89 -24.00 -4.66
N ARG A 84 7.73 -23.60 -5.19
CA ARG A 84 7.59 -23.14 -6.57
C ARG A 84 8.31 -21.82 -6.84
N PHE A 85 8.62 -21.03 -5.82
CA PHE A 85 9.20 -19.70 -6.00
C PHE A 85 10.69 -19.66 -5.65
N VAL A 86 11.47 -19.06 -6.55
CA VAL A 86 12.88 -18.74 -6.34
C VAL A 86 13.02 -17.22 -6.26
N VAL A 87 13.29 -16.70 -5.07
CA VAL A 87 13.48 -15.25 -4.89
C VAL A 87 14.86 -14.84 -5.37
N VAL A 88 14.89 -13.92 -6.33
CA VAL A 88 16.12 -13.35 -6.89
C VAL A 88 16.39 -12.02 -6.19
N PRO A 89 17.54 -11.87 -5.49
CA PRO A 89 17.91 -10.61 -4.86
C PRO A 89 18.15 -9.53 -5.93
N ILE A 90 17.40 -8.43 -5.86
CA ILE A 90 17.60 -7.29 -6.74
C ILE A 90 18.17 -6.15 -5.92
N GLN A 91 19.45 -5.87 -6.11
CA GLN A 91 20.14 -4.78 -5.43
C GLN A 91 20.72 -3.81 -6.47
N SER A 92 20.08 -2.65 -6.63
CA SER A 92 20.69 -1.55 -7.39
C SER A 92 20.06 -0.21 -7.02
N PRO A 93 20.87 0.77 -6.57
CA PRO A 93 20.42 2.14 -6.31
C PRO A 93 19.76 2.80 -7.53
N LYS A 94 20.18 2.43 -8.75
CA LYS A 94 19.60 2.94 -10.00
C LYS A 94 18.13 2.62 -10.15
N PHE A 95 17.65 1.50 -9.58
CA PHE A 95 16.24 1.13 -9.66
C PHE A 95 15.36 1.98 -8.77
N GLN A 96 15.83 2.40 -7.60
CA GLN A 96 15.05 3.24 -6.70
C GLN A 96 14.65 4.55 -7.37
N SER A 97 15.60 5.26 -7.98
CA SER A 97 15.33 6.50 -8.70
C SER A 97 14.30 6.29 -9.82
N ARG A 98 14.45 5.21 -10.61
CA ARG A 98 13.51 4.90 -11.70
C ARG A 98 12.12 4.53 -11.18
N LEU A 99 12.02 3.75 -10.11
CA LEU A 99 10.74 3.41 -9.48
C LEU A 99 10.03 4.65 -8.92
N HIS A 100 10.77 5.61 -8.37
CA HIS A 100 10.18 6.90 -7.94
C HIS A 100 9.60 7.68 -9.13
N GLN A 101 10.29 7.72 -10.28
CA GLN A 101 9.76 8.33 -11.50
C GLN A 101 8.50 7.62 -12.00
N LEU A 102 8.44 6.29 -11.90
CA LEU A 102 7.30 5.46 -12.31
C LEU A 102 6.20 5.36 -11.26
N SER A 103 6.33 6.02 -10.10
CA SER A 103 5.41 5.87 -8.97
C SER A 103 3.93 6.11 -9.33
N ALA A 104 3.64 7.13 -10.14
CA ALA A 104 2.27 7.42 -10.61
C ALA A 104 1.74 6.29 -11.51
N GLN A 105 2.58 5.75 -12.39
CA GLN A 105 2.23 4.67 -13.31
C GLN A 105 2.01 3.33 -12.58
N ILE A 106 2.85 3.01 -11.58
CA ILE A 106 2.65 1.87 -10.70
C ILE A 106 1.32 2.04 -9.94
N GLY A 107 1.00 3.27 -9.53
CA GLY A 107 -0.28 3.63 -8.93
C GLY A 107 -1.47 3.40 -9.85
N ALA A 108 -1.37 3.80 -11.09
CA ALA A 108 -2.39 3.57 -12.11
C ALA A 108 -2.57 2.07 -12.37
N ALA A 109 -1.48 1.32 -12.55
CA ALA A 109 -1.51 -0.13 -12.72
C ALA A 109 -2.14 -0.87 -11.52
N ALA A 110 -1.91 -0.40 -10.30
CA ALA A 110 -2.50 -0.99 -9.10
C ALA A 110 -4.03 -0.80 -9.01
N ASN A 111 -4.53 0.33 -9.47
CA ASN A 111 -5.96 0.65 -9.44
C ASN A 111 -6.69 0.11 -10.67
N ASN A 112 -6.06 0.21 -11.85
CA ASN A 112 -6.58 -0.26 -13.11
C ASN A 112 -5.80 -1.50 -13.57
N ARG A 113 -6.44 -2.46 -14.22
CA ARG A 113 -5.74 -3.66 -14.72
C ARG A 113 -4.79 -3.37 -15.89
N LYS A 114 -4.93 -2.21 -16.54
CA LYS A 114 -4.07 -1.81 -17.65
C LYS A 114 -2.75 -1.25 -17.12
N THR A 115 -1.65 -1.81 -17.56
CA THR A 115 -0.28 -1.37 -17.20
C THR A 115 0.20 -0.33 -18.22
N PRO A 116 0.68 0.86 -17.78
CA PRO A 116 1.24 1.87 -18.69
C PRO A 116 2.51 1.40 -19.40
N HIS A 117 2.78 1.92 -20.62
CA HIS A 117 3.90 1.48 -21.47
C HIS A 117 5.26 1.61 -20.81
N ASP A 118 5.62 2.77 -20.25
CA ASP A 118 6.94 2.96 -19.62
C ASP A 118 7.18 1.99 -18.45
N LEU A 119 6.10 1.57 -17.77
CA LEU A 119 6.20 0.57 -16.72
C LEU A 119 6.35 -0.82 -17.30
N ILE A 120 5.70 -1.12 -18.43
CA ILE A 120 5.90 -2.38 -19.18
C ILE A 120 7.36 -2.48 -19.59
N ASP A 121 7.89 -1.46 -20.27
CA ASP A 121 9.27 -1.43 -20.75
C ASP A 121 10.27 -1.63 -19.60
N PHE A 122 10.02 -0.98 -18.47
CA PHE A 122 10.85 -1.17 -17.29
C PHE A 122 10.83 -2.62 -16.80
N ILE A 123 9.63 -3.21 -16.65
CA ILE A 123 9.47 -4.58 -16.15
C ILE A 123 10.09 -5.57 -17.12
N GLU A 124 9.86 -5.44 -18.44
CA GLU A 124 10.44 -6.32 -19.46
C GLU A 124 11.97 -6.28 -19.46
N ASN A 125 12.55 -5.09 -19.39
CA ASN A 125 14.00 -4.94 -19.31
C ASN A 125 14.58 -5.61 -18.06
N GLN A 126 13.94 -5.44 -16.91
CA GLN A 126 14.39 -6.08 -15.67
C GLN A 126 14.21 -7.61 -15.73
N ALA A 127 13.06 -8.06 -16.23
CA ALA A 127 12.78 -9.47 -16.40
C ALA A 127 13.81 -10.17 -17.31
N LYS A 128 14.14 -9.55 -18.45
CA LYS A 128 15.13 -10.08 -19.37
C LYS A 128 16.53 -10.12 -18.75
N THR A 129 16.96 -9.02 -18.10
CA THR A 129 18.32 -8.90 -17.54
C THR A 129 18.55 -9.85 -16.38
N GLN A 130 17.51 -10.09 -15.54
CA GLN A 130 17.59 -10.89 -14.31
C GLN A 130 16.97 -12.28 -14.47
N ASN A 131 16.44 -12.60 -15.65
CA ASN A 131 15.67 -13.82 -15.93
C ASN A 131 14.53 -14.02 -14.92
N LEU A 132 13.56 -13.08 -14.89
CA LEU A 132 12.45 -13.09 -13.95
C LEU A 132 11.14 -13.46 -14.63
N ASP A 133 10.33 -14.29 -13.98
CA ASP A 133 8.97 -14.63 -14.40
C ASP A 133 7.94 -13.71 -13.74
N VAL A 134 8.27 -13.21 -12.54
CA VAL A 134 7.42 -12.35 -11.74
C VAL A 134 8.25 -11.19 -11.19
N VAL A 135 7.66 -10.00 -11.21
CA VAL A 135 8.20 -8.79 -10.59
C VAL A 135 7.24 -8.30 -9.51
N ILE A 136 7.74 -8.12 -8.31
CA ILE A 136 7.01 -7.49 -7.19
C ILE A 136 7.61 -6.13 -6.93
N ILE A 137 6.77 -5.10 -6.90
CA ILE A 137 7.18 -3.72 -6.60
C ILE A 137 6.51 -3.27 -5.31
N ALA A 138 7.32 -2.97 -4.28
CA ALA A 138 6.89 -2.32 -3.06
C ALA A 138 7.26 -0.84 -3.12
N GLN A 139 6.30 0.05 -2.87
CA GLN A 139 6.51 1.49 -2.92
C GLN A 139 5.64 2.28 -1.95
N SER A 140 6.12 3.45 -1.58
CA SER A 140 5.28 4.49 -0.97
C SER A 140 4.48 5.23 -2.04
N PHE A 141 3.26 5.66 -1.68
CA PHE A 141 2.45 6.49 -2.57
C PHE A 141 1.80 7.64 -1.82
N ARG A 142 1.37 8.65 -2.57
CA ARG A 142 0.49 9.71 -2.04
C ARG A 142 -0.94 9.23 -2.11
N GLY A 143 -1.64 9.30 -0.98
CA GLY A 143 -3.04 8.92 -0.90
C GLY A 143 -3.84 9.90 -0.09
N ASN A 144 -5.12 10.02 -0.42
CA ASN A 144 -6.07 10.76 0.39
C ASN A 144 -6.31 9.98 1.69
N SER A 145 -6.09 10.63 2.81
CA SER A 145 -6.45 10.06 4.08
C SER A 145 -7.97 10.03 4.23
N ARG A 146 -8.45 9.17 5.12
CA ARG A 146 -9.87 9.18 5.52
C ARG A 146 -10.20 10.32 6.48
N TRP A 147 -9.18 11.06 6.91
CA TRP A 147 -9.35 12.25 7.74
C TRP A 147 -9.58 13.46 6.85
N LYS A 148 -10.57 14.24 7.19
CA LYS A 148 -10.92 15.48 6.49
C LYS A 148 -10.65 16.67 7.41
N ILE A 149 -10.24 17.78 6.81
CA ILE A 149 -10.22 19.09 7.44
C ILE A 149 -11.23 19.90 6.68
N SER A 150 -12.32 20.26 7.35
CA SER A 150 -13.52 20.69 6.65
C SER A 150 -13.95 19.59 5.68
N ASP A 151 -14.09 19.87 4.40
CA ASP A 151 -14.46 18.87 3.37
C ASP A 151 -13.24 18.34 2.59
N ASP A 152 -12.05 18.91 2.80
CA ASP A 152 -10.86 18.53 2.06
C ASP A 152 -10.16 17.30 2.68
N PRO A 153 -9.85 16.28 1.88
CA PRO A 153 -9.06 15.14 2.35
C PRO A 153 -7.61 15.56 2.63
N VAL A 154 -7.05 15.05 3.71
CA VAL A 154 -5.61 15.21 3.99
C VAL A 154 -4.82 14.27 3.10
N VAL A 155 -3.93 14.81 2.26
CA VAL A 155 -3.01 14.02 1.45
C VAL A 155 -1.79 13.65 2.28
N LEU A 156 -1.49 12.36 2.36
CA LEU A 156 -0.34 11.80 3.06
C LEU A 156 0.52 10.99 2.10
N LYS A 157 1.84 10.97 2.32
CA LYS A 157 2.80 10.18 1.54
C LYS A 157 3.53 9.18 2.44
N GLY A 158 3.78 7.99 1.92
CA GLY A 158 4.57 6.97 2.60
C GLY A 158 3.93 6.50 3.90
N TYR A 159 4.73 6.38 4.95
CA TYR A 159 4.25 5.94 6.26
C TYR A 159 4.69 6.89 7.36
N GLY A 160 3.93 6.93 8.45
CA GLY A 160 4.26 7.86 9.50
C GLY A 160 3.18 8.16 10.50
N LEU A 161 3.25 9.37 11.02
CA LEU A 161 2.35 9.90 12.03
C LEU A 161 1.62 11.13 11.50
N PHE A 162 0.30 11.07 11.51
CA PHE A 162 -0.56 12.22 11.33
C PHE A 162 -1.02 12.73 12.69
N THR A 163 -0.82 14.01 12.96
CA THR A 163 -1.28 14.64 14.19
C THR A 163 -2.16 15.84 13.86
N ARG A 164 -3.23 16.01 14.64
CA ARG A 164 -4.16 17.12 14.50
C ARG A 164 -4.45 17.72 15.87
N LYS A 165 -4.28 19.04 15.97
CA LYS A 165 -4.69 19.81 17.13
C LYS A 165 -5.93 20.63 16.76
N THR A 166 -7.02 20.40 17.49
CA THR A 166 -8.24 21.20 17.35
C THR A 166 -8.55 21.86 18.67
N VAL A 167 -8.75 23.15 18.63
CA VAL A 167 -9.32 23.90 19.77
C VAL A 167 -10.71 24.31 19.34
N LEU A 168 -11.73 23.72 19.92
CA LEU A 168 -13.11 24.16 19.73
C LEU A 168 -13.32 25.39 20.62
N GLY A 169 -13.32 26.55 20.00
CA GLY A 169 -13.55 27.92 20.43
C GLY A 169 -14.07 28.13 21.87
N ALA A 170 -15.30 28.61 22.02
CA ALA A 170 -15.87 29.06 23.31
C ALA A 170 -15.97 28.01 24.44
N VAL A 171 -15.77 26.72 24.17
CA VAL A 171 -15.93 25.61 25.14
C VAL A 171 -14.59 25.04 25.62
N GLY A 172 -13.46 25.52 25.12
CA GLY A 172 -12.13 25.10 25.59
C GLY A 172 -11.77 23.62 25.37
N ILE A 173 -12.55 22.88 24.59
CA ILE A 173 -12.28 21.45 24.32
C ILE A 173 -11.08 21.32 23.37
N LYS A 174 -9.98 20.81 23.91
CA LYS A 174 -8.76 20.48 23.13
C LYS A 174 -8.89 19.04 22.65
N ASN A 175 -9.13 18.84 21.37
CA ASN A 175 -9.05 17.52 20.76
C ASN A 175 -7.69 17.37 20.03
N ASN A 176 -6.82 16.57 20.62
CA ASN A 176 -5.53 16.21 20.07
C ASN A 176 -5.59 14.79 19.52
N TRP A 177 -5.36 14.65 18.22
CA TRP A 177 -5.46 13.37 17.54
C TRP A 177 -4.09 12.97 16.97
N ALA A 178 -3.65 11.76 17.26
CA ALA A 178 -2.43 11.17 16.74
C ALA A 178 -2.78 9.83 16.07
N HIS A 179 -2.46 9.72 14.79
CA HIS A 179 -2.82 8.57 13.97
C HIS A 179 -1.61 8.04 13.22
N PRO A 180 -1.19 6.79 13.44
CA PRO A 180 -0.25 6.11 12.55
C PRO A 180 -0.92 5.87 11.20
N TYR A 181 -0.16 6.01 10.12
CA TYR A 181 -0.65 5.74 8.79
C TYR A 181 0.41 5.06 7.93
N ALA A 182 -0.02 4.34 6.88
CA ALA A 182 0.87 3.82 5.86
C ALA A 182 0.20 3.81 4.50
N HIS A 183 0.74 4.60 3.58
CA HIS A 183 0.46 4.54 2.16
C HIS A 183 1.54 3.71 1.48
N ILE A 184 1.58 2.42 1.84
CA ILE A 184 2.44 1.40 1.27
C ILE A 184 1.61 0.60 0.26
N ARG A 185 2.17 0.36 -0.91
CA ARG A 185 1.55 -0.44 -1.95
C ARG A 185 2.52 -1.52 -2.41
N VAL A 186 2.00 -2.73 -2.58
CA VAL A 186 2.70 -3.85 -3.20
C VAL A 186 1.95 -4.23 -4.46
N VAL A 187 2.64 -4.32 -5.60
CA VAL A 187 2.04 -4.70 -6.88
C VAL A 187 2.83 -5.87 -7.47
N VAL A 188 2.14 -6.86 -7.96
CA VAL A 188 2.71 -8.08 -8.54
C VAL A 188 2.41 -8.12 -10.02
N PHE A 189 3.44 -8.31 -10.82
CA PHE A 189 3.36 -8.42 -12.28
C PHE A 189 3.93 -9.77 -12.74
N ARG A 190 3.21 -10.44 -13.63
CA ARG A 190 3.80 -11.46 -14.49
C ARG A 190 4.55 -10.73 -15.61
N THR A 191 5.66 -11.30 -16.09
CA THR A 191 6.55 -10.63 -17.04
C THR A 191 6.30 -10.98 -18.50
N GLN A 192 5.62 -12.11 -18.78
CA GLN A 192 5.37 -12.60 -20.14
C GLN A 192 3.92 -13.09 -20.31
N PRO A 193 3.06 -12.25 -20.92
CA PRO A 193 3.20 -10.80 -21.14
C PRO A 193 3.15 -10.04 -19.82
N VAL A 194 3.62 -8.77 -19.83
CA VAL A 194 3.57 -7.94 -18.63
C VAL A 194 2.12 -7.59 -18.30
N VAL A 195 1.62 -8.21 -17.24
CA VAL A 195 0.29 -7.94 -16.71
C VAL A 195 0.31 -7.89 -15.19
N ARG A 196 -0.46 -7.00 -14.61
CA ARG A 196 -0.68 -7.00 -13.17
C ARG A 196 -1.52 -8.21 -12.77
N ILE A 197 -1.01 -9.03 -11.86
CA ILE A 197 -1.68 -10.21 -11.33
C ILE A 197 -2.12 -10.06 -9.87
N GLY A 198 -1.55 -9.09 -9.14
CA GLY A 198 -1.95 -8.78 -7.78
C GLY A 198 -1.62 -7.35 -7.39
N ALA A 199 -2.37 -6.79 -6.47
CA ALA A 199 -2.05 -5.52 -5.84
C ALA A 199 -2.62 -5.48 -4.42
N GLY A 200 -1.87 -4.87 -3.51
CA GLY A 200 -2.26 -4.71 -2.12
C GLY A 200 -1.84 -3.36 -1.55
N SER A 201 -2.72 -2.81 -0.74
CA SER A 201 -2.46 -1.68 0.14
C SER A 201 -3.17 -1.92 1.46
N PRO A 202 -2.73 -1.30 2.56
CA PRO A 202 -3.35 -1.52 3.84
C PRO A 202 -4.71 -0.85 3.94
N LYS A 203 -5.59 -1.45 4.71
CA LYS A 203 -6.83 -0.83 5.16
C LYS A 203 -6.53 -0.10 6.49
N MET A 204 -6.24 1.18 6.40
CA MET A 204 -5.89 1.96 7.59
C MET A 204 -7.07 2.11 8.55
N SER A 205 -6.80 1.96 9.85
CA SER A 205 -7.74 2.27 10.91
C SER A 205 -7.92 3.78 11.05
N ARG A 206 -9.14 4.22 11.40
CA ARG A 206 -9.41 5.60 11.84
C ARG A 206 -9.13 5.80 13.33
N ALA A 207 -8.91 4.73 14.09
CA ALA A 207 -8.63 4.81 15.51
C ALA A 207 -7.33 5.59 15.75
N GLY A 208 -7.39 6.55 16.65
CA GLY A 208 -6.21 7.27 17.12
C GLY A 208 -5.34 6.40 18.03
N MET A 209 -4.29 7.00 18.53
CA MET A 209 -3.43 6.42 19.55
C MET A 209 -3.90 6.93 20.92
N ASP A 210 -4.52 6.05 21.71
CA ASP A 210 -5.12 6.42 23.01
C ASP A 210 -4.06 6.89 24.04
N ASN A 211 -2.81 6.47 23.90
CA ASN A 211 -1.73 6.73 24.85
C ASN A 211 -0.58 7.57 24.23
N PHE A 212 -0.89 8.46 23.29
CA PHE A 212 0.12 9.36 22.74
C PHE A 212 0.34 10.54 23.67
N ASN A 213 1.56 10.65 24.23
CA ASN A 213 1.95 11.78 25.07
C ASN A 213 2.42 12.94 24.20
N TRP A 214 1.60 13.98 24.12
CA TRP A 214 1.90 15.17 23.35
C TRP A 214 3.09 15.92 23.95
N PRO A 215 4.17 16.13 23.19
CA PRO A 215 5.28 16.96 23.65
C PRO A 215 4.88 18.44 23.70
N ALA A 216 5.61 19.23 24.45
CA ALA A 216 5.40 20.70 24.52
C ALA A 216 5.52 21.34 23.12
N ASP A 217 6.52 20.92 22.35
CA ASP A 217 6.64 21.19 20.92
C ASP A 217 6.35 19.92 20.13
N ILE A 218 5.27 19.92 19.37
CA ILE A 218 4.86 18.77 18.54
C ILE A 218 5.87 18.45 17.43
N ARG A 219 6.79 19.36 17.13
CA ARG A 219 7.90 19.07 16.22
C ARG A 219 8.92 18.12 16.84
N ASN A 220 9.04 18.09 18.16
CA ASN A 220 10.04 17.32 18.89
C ASN A 220 9.41 16.10 19.58
N ILE A 221 8.88 15.17 18.80
CA ILE A 221 8.28 13.95 19.33
C ILE A 221 9.38 13.04 19.90
N PRO A 222 9.30 12.66 21.19
CA PRO A 222 10.29 11.74 21.77
C PRO A 222 10.28 10.38 21.05
N GLU A 223 11.44 9.76 20.94
CA GLU A 223 11.61 8.46 20.27
C GLU A 223 10.68 7.39 20.84
N ARG A 224 10.49 7.33 22.14
CA ARG A 224 9.54 6.39 22.79
C ARG A 224 8.11 6.53 22.26
N GLU A 225 7.68 7.74 21.87
CA GLU A 225 6.35 7.99 21.29
C GLU A 225 6.33 7.56 19.82
N LEU A 226 7.41 7.79 19.08
CA LEU A 226 7.58 7.28 17.73
C LEU A 226 7.57 5.75 17.73
N ASN A 227 8.26 5.11 18.66
CA ASN A 227 8.32 3.65 18.74
C ASN A 227 6.95 2.98 19.00
N LYS A 228 5.96 3.70 19.54
CA LYS A 228 4.57 3.18 19.69
C LYS A 228 3.88 2.97 18.33
N ILE A 229 4.28 3.69 17.28
CA ILE A 229 3.66 3.55 15.97
C ILE A 229 4.32 2.46 15.09
N ARG A 230 5.56 2.07 15.39
CA ARG A 230 6.31 1.05 14.64
C ARG A 230 5.52 -0.26 14.44
N PRO A 231 4.89 -0.87 15.47
CA PRO A 231 4.09 -2.09 15.29
C PRO A 231 2.91 -1.89 14.35
N LYS A 232 2.24 -0.73 14.38
CA LYS A 232 1.13 -0.41 13.48
C LYS A 232 1.58 -0.29 12.03
N ILE A 233 2.73 0.34 11.79
CA ILE A 233 3.30 0.45 10.44
C ILE A 233 3.62 -0.93 9.88
N LYS A 234 4.21 -1.83 10.70
CA LYS A 234 4.47 -3.22 10.32
C LYS A 234 3.18 -3.97 9.98
N VAL A 235 2.13 -3.87 10.80
CA VAL A 235 0.83 -4.49 10.50
C VAL A 235 0.25 -3.98 9.18
N TYR A 236 0.38 -2.69 8.88
CA TYR A 236 -0.06 -2.13 7.60
C TYR A 236 0.76 -2.65 6.42
N ALA A 237 2.09 -2.79 6.59
CA ALA A 237 2.95 -3.39 5.58
C ALA A 237 2.56 -4.86 5.32
N ASP A 238 2.35 -5.66 6.37
CA ASP A 238 1.92 -7.05 6.27
C ASP A 238 0.58 -7.21 5.56
N GLN A 239 -0.38 -6.31 5.83
CA GLN A 239 -1.66 -6.29 5.11
C GLN A 239 -1.48 -6.01 3.62
N ALA A 240 -0.61 -5.04 3.25
CA ALA A 240 -0.34 -4.74 1.86
C ALA A 240 0.28 -5.96 1.14
N ILE A 241 1.26 -6.61 1.76
CA ILE A 241 1.91 -7.81 1.26
C ILE A 241 0.90 -8.95 1.08
N LYS A 242 0.16 -9.28 2.16
CA LYS A 242 -0.85 -10.33 2.14
C LYS A 242 -1.87 -10.11 1.02
N ASN A 243 -2.43 -8.90 0.92
CA ASN A 243 -3.44 -8.58 -0.09
C ASN A 243 -2.88 -8.74 -1.52
N ALA A 244 -1.64 -8.30 -1.76
CA ALA A 244 -1.00 -8.40 -3.06
C ALA A 244 -0.73 -9.86 -3.45
N LEU A 245 -0.12 -10.65 -2.57
CA LEU A 245 0.23 -12.04 -2.83
C LEU A 245 -0.99 -12.95 -2.92
N THR A 246 -2.02 -12.73 -2.08
CA THR A 246 -3.30 -13.45 -2.19
C THR A 246 -4.01 -13.11 -3.50
N GLY A 247 -4.04 -11.82 -3.89
CA GLY A 247 -4.60 -11.39 -5.17
C GLY A 247 -3.89 -12.00 -6.38
N ALA A 248 -2.58 -12.21 -6.27
CA ALA A 248 -1.76 -12.90 -7.27
C ALA A 248 -1.82 -14.44 -7.18
N GLN A 249 -2.53 -15.00 -6.20
CA GLN A 249 -2.61 -16.45 -5.91
C GLN A 249 -1.24 -17.09 -5.62
N MET A 250 -0.30 -16.30 -5.12
CA MET A 250 1.03 -16.77 -4.72
C MET A 250 1.06 -17.31 -3.28
N VAL A 251 0.05 -16.98 -2.49
CA VAL A 251 -0.18 -17.52 -1.14
C VAL A 251 -1.66 -17.83 -0.96
N SER A 252 -1.98 -18.78 -0.09
CA SER A 252 -3.36 -19.14 0.21
C SER A 252 -4.09 -18.01 0.96
N ALA A 253 -5.34 -17.77 0.63
CA ALA A 253 -6.25 -16.98 1.43
C ALA A 253 -6.58 -17.78 2.71
N LYS A 254 -5.95 -17.46 3.84
CA LYS A 254 -6.34 -17.96 5.17
C LYS A 254 -7.18 -16.92 5.89
#